data_53b92cd54178080ef32333c185a96e1e
#
_entry.id   53b92cd54178080ef32333c185a96e1e
#
_cell.length_a   1.000
_cell.length_b   1.000
_cell.length_c   1.000
_cell.angle_alpha   90.00
_cell.angle_beta   90.00
_cell.angle_gamma   90.00
#
_symmetry.space_group_name_H-M   'P 1'
#
loop_
_entity.id
_entity.type
_entity.pdbx_description
1 polymer ?
#
loop_
_entity_poly.entity_id
_entity_poly.type
_entity_poly.pdbx_seq_one_letter_code
_entity_poly.pdbx_strand_id
1 'polypeptide(L)'
;MAELLLGVNIDHIATLRNARGTAYPDPVQAAFIAEQAGADGITVHLREDRRHITDRDVRILRQTLDTRMNLEMAVTEEMLTIACETKPHFCCLVPEKRQEVTTEGGLDVAGQLDKMRDACKRLADAGILVSLFIDADFSQIKAAADVGAPYIEIHTGCYADAENDAAQAKELEQIGRASCRER
;
A
#
# COMPACT_ATOMS: atom_id res chain seq x y z
N MET A 1 -3.92 -12.21 -22.02
CA MET A 1 -3.08 -11.26 -21.26
C MET A 1 -3.92 -10.80 -20.08
N ALA A 2 -3.37 -10.74 -18.87
CA ALA A 2 -4.08 -10.14 -17.76
C ALA A 2 -4.32 -8.65 -18.07
N GLU A 3 -5.50 -8.14 -17.78
CA GLU A 3 -5.83 -6.74 -17.94
C GLU A 3 -5.03 -5.92 -16.92
N LEU A 4 -4.40 -4.83 -17.37
CA LEU A 4 -3.70 -3.91 -16.49
C LEU A 4 -4.72 -2.96 -15.87
N LEU A 5 -4.78 -2.92 -14.55
CA LEU A 5 -5.69 -2.08 -13.78
C LEU A 5 -4.99 -0.83 -13.28
N LEU A 6 -5.73 0.29 -13.16
CA LEU A 6 -5.23 1.56 -12.66
C LEU A 6 -5.69 1.79 -11.22
N GLY A 7 -4.74 1.75 -10.28
CA GLY A 7 -4.93 2.23 -8.91
C GLY A 7 -4.49 3.69 -8.78
N VAL A 8 -5.28 4.52 -8.10
CA VAL A 8 -4.98 5.94 -7.87
C VAL A 8 -4.85 6.23 -6.38
N ASN A 9 -3.65 6.66 -5.94
CA ASN A 9 -3.43 7.15 -4.59
C ASN A 9 -3.86 8.62 -4.49
N ILE A 10 -4.65 8.96 -3.45
CA ILE A 10 -5.21 10.30 -3.25
C ILE A 10 -4.73 10.98 -1.97
N ASP A 11 -3.70 10.46 -1.30
CA ASP A 11 -3.22 10.96 0.00
C ASP A 11 -2.81 12.43 -0.04
N HIS A 12 -2.19 12.87 -1.13
CA HIS A 12 -1.71 14.24 -1.22
C HIS A 12 -2.81 15.29 -1.35
N ILE A 13 -4.03 14.89 -1.73
CA ILE A 13 -5.21 15.76 -1.64
C ILE A 13 -5.50 16.08 -0.16
N ALA A 14 -5.43 15.08 0.72
CA ALA A 14 -5.56 15.28 2.16
C ALA A 14 -4.38 16.08 2.74
N THR A 15 -3.15 15.86 2.26
CA THR A 15 -1.98 16.66 2.63
C THR A 15 -2.23 18.14 2.37
N LEU A 16 -2.73 18.49 1.19
CA LEU A 16 -3.02 19.88 0.83
C LEU A 16 -4.15 20.45 1.68
N ARG A 17 -5.23 19.72 1.92
CA ARG A 17 -6.32 20.09 2.83
C ARG A 17 -5.78 20.45 4.22
N ASN A 18 -4.96 19.56 4.78
CA ASN A 18 -4.44 19.70 6.13
C ASN A 18 -3.44 20.86 6.25
N ALA A 19 -2.55 21.03 5.25
CA ALA A 19 -1.62 22.16 5.21
C ALA A 19 -2.31 23.52 5.18
N ARG A 20 -3.51 23.59 4.59
CA ARG A 20 -4.32 24.81 4.55
C ARG A 20 -5.21 25.00 5.79
N GLY A 21 -5.40 23.96 6.59
CA GLY A 21 -6.31 23.98 7.73
C GLY A 21 -7.79 24.19 7.35
N THR A 22 -8.19 23.71 6.17
CA THR A 22 -9.54 23.88 5.59
C THR A 22 -10.24 22.54 5.42
N ALA A 23 -11.53 22.55 5.08
CA ALA A 23 -12.29 21.34 4.76
C ALA A 23 -12.08 20.86 3.30
N TYR A 24 -11.34 21.60 2.50
CA TYR A 24 -11.09 21.34 1.09
C TYR A 24 -9.60 21.53 0.74
N PRO A 25 -9.10 20.88 -0.32
CA PRO A 25 -9.79 19.87 -1.16
C PRO A 25 -10.14 18.62 -0.36
N ASP A 26 -11.29 17.98 -0.66
CA ASP A 26 -11.73 16.76 0.04
C ASP A 26 -11.23 15.52 -0.73
N PRO A 27 -10.51 14.59 -0.09
CA PRO A 27 -10.10 13.32 -0.71
C PRO A 27 -11.26 12.50 -1.27
N VAL A 28 -12.43 12.55 -0.65
CA VAL A 28 -13.63 11.85 -1.13
C VAL A 28 -14.05 12.38 -2.51
N GLN A 29 -14.00 13.68 -2.71
CA GLN A 29 -14.30 14.26 -4.02
C GLN A 29 -13.24 13.89 -5.05
N ALA A 30 -11.96 13.84 -4.66
CA ALA A 30 -10.88 13.42 -5.56
C ALA A 30 -11.02 11.96 -5.98
N ALA A 31 -11.41 11.07 -5.07
CA ALA A 31 -11.70 9.68 -5.37
C ALA A 31 -12.82 9.54 -6.42
N PHE A 32 -13.92 10.26 -6.24
CA PHE A 32 -15.02 10.28 -7.21
C PHE A 32 -14.57 10.75 -8.61
N ILE A 33 -13.74 11.79 -8.68
CA ILE A 33 -13.18 12.26 -9.96
C ILE A 33 -12.28 11.19 -10.59
N ALA A 34 -11.46 10.51 -9.80
CA ALA A 34 -10.59 9.43 -10.29
C ALA A 34 -11.41 8.25 -10.85
N GLU A 35 -12.47 7.83 -10.15
CA GLU A 35 -13.39 6.79 -10.62
C GLU A 35 -14.07 7.19 -11.93
N GLN A 36 -14.57 8.42 -12.04
CA GLN A 36 -15.17 8.93 -13.28
C GLN A 36 -14.16 8.97 -14.44
N ALA A 37 -12.88 9.16 -14.14
CA ALA A 37 -11.81 9.14 -15.14
C ALA A 37 -11.33 7.73 -15.52
N GLY A 38 -11.88 6.68 -14.89
CA GLY A 38 -11.60 5.28 -15.21
C GLY A 38 -10.61 4.58 -14.27
N ALA A 39 -10.41 5.05 -13.04
CA ALA A 39 -9.66 4.32 -12.04
C ALA A 39 -10.37 3.02 -11.66
N ASP A 40 -9.62 1.92 -11.54
CA ASP A 40 -10.10 0.60 -11.12
C ASP A 40 -10.02 0.39 -9.60
N GLY A 41 -9.32 1.27 -8.92
CA GLY A 41 -9.20 1.27 -7.47
C GLY A 41 -8.63 2.57 -6.92
N ILE A 42 -8.95 2.84 -5.66
CA ILE A 42 -8.48 4.01 -4.92
C ILE A 42 -7.62 3.55 -3.75
N THR A 43 -6.43 4.11 -3.66
CA THR A 43 -5.49 3.86 -2.55
C THR A 43 -5.46 5.04 -1.60
N VAL A 44 -5.52 4.74 -0.31
CA VAL A 44 -5.37 5.71 0.79
C VAL A 44 -4.51 5.12 1.90
N HIS A 45 -3.59 5.92 2.43
CA HIS A 45 -2.76 5.55 3.55
C HIS A 45 -3.24 6.20 4.84
N LEU A 46 -3.82 5.40 5.74
CA LEU A 46 -4.13 5.84 7.10
C LEU A 46 -2.90 5.65 7.98
N ARG A 47 -2.10 6.70 8.12
CA ARG A 47 -0.91 6.68 8.98
C ARG A 47 -1.29 6.70 10.47
N GLU A 48 -0.44 6.14 11.33
CA GLU A 48 -0.61 6.19 12.78
C GLU A 48 -0.77 7.64 13.29
N ASP A 49 -0.06 8.59 12.69
CA ASP A 49 -0.08 10.01 13.08
C ASP A 49 -1.19 10.86 12.40
N ARG A 50 -1.99 10.26 11.51
CA ARG A 50 -3.09 10.93 10.79
C ARG A 50 -2.68 12.24 10.08
N ARG A 51 -1.41 12.35 9.64
CA ARG A 51 -0.90 13.61 9.03
C ARG A 51 -1.61 14.01 7.73
N HIS A 52 -2.28 13.12 7.04
CA HIS A 52 -3.06 13.41 5.82
C HIS A 52 -4.43 12.76 5.85
N ILE A 53 -4.59 11.50 5.44
CA ILE A 53 -5.86 10.77 5.52
C ILE A 53 -6.26 10.60 6.99
N THR A 54 -7.55 10.76 7.26
CA THR A 54 -8.15 10.63 8.59
C THR A 54 -9.14 9.46 8.63
N ASP A 55 -9.51 9.03 9.83
CA ASP A 55 -10.52 7.98 10.04
C ASP A 55 -11.87 8.34 9.39
N ARG A 56 -12.21 9.64 9.35
CA ARG A 56 -13.40 10.15 8.63
C ARG A 56 -13.31 9.82 7.15
N ASP A 57 -12.16 10.07 6.53
CA ASP A 57 -11.96 9.87 5.10
C ASP A 57 -12.08 8.39 4.74
N VAL A 58 -11.40 7.52 5.49
CA VAL A 58 -11.45 6.06 5.32
C VAL A 58 -12.89 5.54 5.40
N ARG A 59 -13.63 5.97 6.42
CA ARG A 59 -15.02 5.54 6.63
C ARG A 59 -15.94 5.97 5.48
N ILE A 60 -15.81 7.21 5.01
CA ILE A 60 -16.67 7.72 3.92
C ILE A 60 -16.30 7.04 2.60
N LEU A 61 -15.01 6.97 2.28
CA LEU A 61 -14.54 6.29 1.06
C LEU A 61 -15.01 4.85 1.02
N ARG A 62 -14.93 4.10 2.13
CA ARG A 62 -15.40 2.71 2.17
C ARG A 62 -16.90 2.57 1.85
N GLN A 63 -17.70 3.58 2.17
CA GLN A 63 -19.15 3.59 1.92
C GLN A 63 -19.54 4.10 0.55
N THR A 64 -18.68 4.89 -0.10
CA THR A 64 -19.04 5.65 -1.30
C THR A 64 -18.30 5.24 -2.57
N LEU A 65 -17.18 4.53 -2.45
CA LEU A 65 -16.46 4.03 -3.61
C LEU A 65 -17.25 2.92 -4.32
N ASP A 66 -17.39 3.04 -5.62
CA ASP A 66 -17.90 2.01 -6.52
C ASP A 66 -16.79 1.03 -6.94
N THR A 67 -15.53 1.47 -6.91
CA THR A 67 -14.35 0.67 -7.21
C THR A 67 -13.73 0.04 -5.97
N ARG A 68 -12.55 -0.54 -6.12
CA ARG A 68 -11.85 -1.23 -5.02
C ARG A 68 -11.11 -0.23 -4.15
N MET A 69 -11.25 -0.37 -2.84
CA MET A 69 -10.46 0.38 -1.87
C MET A 69 -9.22 -0.42 -1.48
N ASN A 70 -8.03 0.18 -1.61
CA ASN A 70 -6.78 -0.29 -1.04
C ASN A 70 -6.40 0.61 0.15
N LEU A 71 -6.31 0.02 1.35
CA LEU A 71 -5.92 0.71 2.57
C LEU A 71 -4.46 0.42 2.89
N GLU A 72 -3.59 1.43 2.79
CA GLU A 72 -2.22 1.33 3.26
C GLU A 72 -2.15 1.64 4.75
N MET A 73 -1.39 0.84 5.50
CA MET A 73 -1.25 1.02 6.94
C MET A 73 0.00 0.35 7.51
N ALA A 74 0.47 0.83 8.67
CA ALA A 74 1.47 0.15 9.47
C ALA A 74 0.91 -1.12 10.13
N VAL A 75 1.81 -2.06 10.48
CA VAL A 75 1.45 -3.31 11.15
C VAL A 75 1.40 -3.09 12.66
N THR A 76 0.33 -2.45 13.13
CA THR A 76 0.04 -2.23 14.55
C THR A 76 -1.33 -2.79 14.93
N GLU A 77 -1.55 -3.04 16.20
CA GLU A 77 -2.82 -3.56 16.71
C GLU A 77 -4.00 -2.62 16.40
N GLU A 78 -3.77 -1.31 16.54
CA GLU A 78 -4.77 -0.28 16.21
C GLU A 78 -5.17 -0.36 14.73
N MET A 79 -4.17 -0.37 13.83
CA MET A 79 -4.43 -0.38 12.39
C MET A 79 -5.08 -1.68 11.91
N LEU A 80 -4.64 -2.81 12.44
CA LEU A 80 -5.26 -4.11 12.15
C LEU A 80 -6.73 -4.15 12.59
N THR A 81 -7.04 -3.55 13.74
CA THR A 81 -8.43 -3.43 14.21
C THR A 81 -9.27 -2.56 13.28
N ILE A 82 -8.76 -1.37 12.92
CA ILE A 82 -9.43 -0.46 11.99
C ILE A 82 -9.67 -1.13 10.63
N ALA A 83 -8.68 -1.84 10.09
CA ALA A 83 -8.83 -2.56 8.82
C ALA A 83 -9.89 -3.66 8.91
N CYS A 84 -9.91 -4.45 9.97
CA CYS A 84 -10.91 -5.49 10.18
C CYS A 84 -12.35 -4.94 10.34
N GLU A 85 -12.51 -3.75 10.92
CA GLU A 85 -13.80 -3.06 11.04
C GLU A 85 -14.23 -2.42 9.71
N THR A 86 -13.29 -1.77 9.02
CA THR A 86 -13.52 -1.08 7.73
C THR A 86 -13.80 -2.07 6.60
N LYS A 87 -13.09 -3.20 6.60
CA LYS A 87 -13.14 -4.24 5.55
C LYS A 87 -12.90 -3.66 4.14
N PRO A 88 -11.74 -3.01 3.90
CA PRO A 88 -11.36 -2.62 2.55
C PRO A 88 -11.23 -3.87 1.67
N HIS A 89 -11.25 -3.71 0.33
CA HIS A 89 -11.03 -4.82 -0.58
C HIS A 89 -9.58 -5.34 -0.50
N PHE A 90 -8.65 -4.39 -0.42
CA PHE A 90 -7.22 -4.64 -0.26
C PHE A 90 -6.68 -3.88 0.95
N CYS A 91 -5.66 -4.46 1.57
CA CYS A 91 -4.84 -3.79 2.57
C CYS A 91 -3.37 -3.99 2.22
N CYS A 92 -2.63 -2.89 2.03
CA CYS A 92 -1.21 -2.92 1.84
C CYS A 92 -0.49 -2.60 3.15
N LEU A 93 0.34 -3.54 3.61
CA LEU A 93 1.16 -3.33 4.81
C LEU A 93 2.44 -2.60 4.42
N VAL A 94 2.63 -1.40 4.99
CA VAL A 94 3.74 -0.50 4.68
C VAL A 94 4.53 -0.14 5.94
N PRO A 95 5.84 0.18 5.84
CA PRO A 95 6.61 0.65 6.97
C PRO A 95 6.29 2.12 7.27
N GLU A 96 6.19 2.49 8.54
CA GLU A 96 6.07 3.89 8.99
C GLU A 96 7.21 4.31 9.90
N LYS A 97 7.89 3.35 10.55
CA LYS A 97 9.01 3.56 11.46
C LYS A 97 10.31 3.01 10.88
N ARG A 98 11.43 3.62 11.27
CA ARG A 98 12.75 3.26 10.76
C ARG A 98 13.15 1.79 11.08
N GLN A 99 12.58 1.20 12.12
CA GLN A 99 12.84 -0.20 12.48
C GLN A 99 12.07 -1.21 11.60
N GLU A 100 11.13 -0.73 10.81
CA GLU A 100 10.25 -1.55 9.96
C GLU A 100 10.72 -1.62 8.51
N VAL A 101 11.71 -0.78 8.16
CA VAL A 101 12.22 -0.66 6.79
C VAL A 101 13.48 -1.47 6.57
N THR A 102 13.65 -1.95 5.35
CA THR A 102 14.93 -2.42 4.82
C THR A 102 15.89 -1.25 4.54
N THR A 103 17.08 -1.52 4.07
CA THR A 103 18.04 -0.48 3.66
C THR A 103 17.56 0.33 2.45
N GLU A 104 16.67 -0.22 1.63
CA GLU A 104 16.15 0.40 0.42
C GLU A 104 14.80 1.11 0.62
N GLY A 105 14.08 0.81 1.70
CA GLY A 105 12.87 1.53 2.11
C GLY A 105 11.58 0.72 2.10
N GLY A 106 11.56 -0.52 1.63
CA GLY A 106 10.43 -1.44 1.74
C GLY A 106 10.24 -1.98 3.15
N LEU A 107 9.12 -2.64 3.39
CA LEU A 107 8.83 -3.34 4.64
C LEU A 107 9.76 -4.55 4.80
N ASP A 108 10.47 -4.65 5.94
CA ASP A 108 11.31 -5.80 6.25
C ASP A 108 10.45 -6.99 6.73
N VAL A 109 9.93 -7.75 5.77
CA VAL A 109 9.13 -8.95 6.02
C VAL A 109 9.99 -10.09 6.51
N ALA A 110 11.17 -10.28 5.92
CA ALA A 110 12.09 -11.36 6.26
C ALA A 110 12.59 -11.28 7.73
N GLY A 111 12.79 -10.06 8.23
CA GLY A 111 13.18 -9.82 9.61
C GLY A 111 12.04 -9.96 10.63
N GLN A 112 10.78 -10.02 10.20
CA GLN A 112 9.60 -9.98 11.05
C GLN A 112 8.54 -11.04 10.70
N LEU A 113 8.96 -12.23 10.25
CA LEU A 113 8.08 -13.26 9.67
C LEU A 113 6.85 -13.59 10.53
N ASP A 114 7.01 -13.80 11.82
CA ASP A 114 5.88 -14.20 12.67
C ASP A 114 4.85 -13.07 12.81
N LYS A 115 5.31 -11.84 13.04
CA LYS A 115 4.45 -10.65 13.09
C LYS A 115 3.66 -10.48 11.79
N MET A 116 4.34 -10.64 10.63
CA MET A 116 3.71 -10.49 9.31
C MET A 116 2.73 -11.62 9.03
N ARG A 117 3.05 -12.86 9.39
CA ARG A 117 2.16 -14.02 9.25
C ARG A 117 0.86 -13.83 10.04
N ASP A 118 0.97 -13.39 11.29
CA ASP A 118 -0.20 -13.15 12.15
C ASP A 118 -1.07 -12.03 11.59
N ALA A 119 -0.46 -10.93 11.11
CA ALA A 119 -1.18 -9.83 10.48
C ALA A 119 -1.89 -10.26 9.19
N CYS A 120 -1.18 -10.95 8.29
CA CYS A 120 -1.75 -11.47 7.04
C CYS A 120 -2.91 -12.41 7.31
N LYS A 121 -2.74 -13.33 8.26
CA LYS A 121 -3.81 -14.27 8.65
C LYS A 121 -5.03 -13.53 9.18
N ARG A 122 -4.86 -12.57 10.10
CA ARG A 122 -5.96 -11.81 10.70
C ARG A 122 -6.76 -11.04 9.65
N LEU A 123 -6.07 -10.39 8.70
CA LEU A 123 -6.71 -9.66 7.62
C LEU A 123 -7.43 -10.60 6.64
N ALA A 124 -6.81 -11.73 6.28
CA ALA A 124 -7.42 -12.75 5.44
C ALA A 124 -8.67 -13.36 6.08
N ASP A 125 -8.65 -13.65 7.39
CA ASP A 125 -9.80 -14.14 8.14
C ASP A 125 -10.97 -13.13 8.14
N ALA A 126 -10.67 -11.82 8.00
CA ALA A 126 -11.66 -10.76 7.82
C ALA A 126 -12.15 -10.60 6.37
N GLY A 127 -11.63 -11.39 5.43
CA GLY A 127 -11.98 -11.34 4.00
C GLY A 127 -11.27 -10.24 3.22
N ILE A 128 -10.12 -9.75 3.71
CA ILE A 128 -9.35 -8.68 3.11
C ILE A 128 -8.16 -9.30 2.35
N LEU A 129 -7.95 -8.87 1.10
CA LEU A 129 -6.78 -9.26 0.31
C LEU A 129 -5.55 -8.43 0.74
N VAL A 130 -4.46 -9.11 1.11
CA VAL A 130 -3.28 -8.45 1.67
C VAL A 130 -2.20 -8.31 0.60
N SER A 131 -1.59 -7.15 0.50
CA SER A 131 -0.32 -6.91 -0.17
C SER A 131 0.74 -6.43 0.82
N LEU A 132 2.01 -6.66 0.48
CA LEU A 132 3.15 -6.20 1.26
C LEU A 132 4.00 -5.26 0.41
N PHE A 133 4.26 -4.05 0.90
CA PHE A 133 5.11 -3.07 0.24
C PHE A 133 6.58 -3.40 0.49
N ILE A 134 7.23 -4.07 -0.47
CA ILE A 134 8.57 -4.63 -0.32
C ILE A 134 9.51 -4.16 -1.43
N ASP A 135 10.81 -4.25 -1.17
CA ASP A 135 11.81 -4.08 -2.21
C ASP A 135 11.81 -5.25 -3.20
N ALA A 136 12.33 -5.01 -4.41
CA ALA A 136 12.48 -6.03 -5.44
C ALA A 136 13.62 -7.02 -5.12
N ASP A 137 13.71 -7.43 -3.86
CA ASP A 137 14.71 -8.35 -3.32
C ASP A 137 14.14 -9.76 -3.16
N PHE A 138 14.94 -10.77 -3.52
CA PHE A 138 14.50 -12.16 -3.49
C PHE A 138 14.13 -12.66 -2.09
N SER A 139 14.84 -12.20 -1.06
CA SER A 139 14.57 -12.61 0.32
C SER A 139 13.23 -12.07 0.80
N GLN A 140 12.89 -10.83 0.44
CA GLN A 140 11.62 -10.20 0.78
C GLN A 140 10.46 -10.82 0.01
N ILE A 141 10.63 -11.12 -1.29
CA ILE A 141 9.60 -11.80 -2.11
C ILE A 141 9.31 -13.19 -1.56
N LYS A 142 10.38 -13.94 -1.22
CA LYS A 142 10.21 -15.27 -0.61
C LYS A 142 9.51 -15.17 0.75
N ALA A 143 9.89 -14.20 1.58
CA ALA A 143 9.26 -13.98 2.87
C ALA A 143 7.78 -13.62 2.74
N ALA A 144 7.41 -12.79 1.75
CA ALA A 144 6.02 -12.46 1.45
C ALA A 144 5.18 -13.71 1.12
N ALA A 145 5.73 -14.61 0.32
CA ALA A 145 5.09 -15.90 0.03
C ALA A 145 4.99 -16.79 1.29
N ASP A 146 6.07 -16.87 2.09
CA ASP A 146 6.13 -17.69 3.32
C ASP A 146 5.14 -17.23 4.41
N VAL A 147 4.77 -15.94 4.43
CA VAL A 147 3.75 -15.41 5.37
C VAL A 147 2.32 -15.50 4.80
N GLY A 148 2.16 -15.94 3.55
CA GLY A 148 0.86 -16.17 2.93
C GLY A 148 0.20 -14.91 2.36
N ALA A 149 0.96 -13.86 2.06
CA ALA A 149 0.43 -12.68 1.37
C ALA A 149 0.14 -13.02 -0.10
N PRO A 150 -1.09 -12.82 -0.60
CA PRO A 150 -1.45 -13.15 -1.99
C PRO A 150 -0.92 -12.12 -3.00
N TYR A 151 -0.49 -10.94 -2.54
CA TYR A 151 0.01 -9.86 -3.39
C TYR A 151 1.25 -9.20 -2.79
N ILE A 152 2.03 -8.56 -3.63
CA ILE A 152 3.10 -7.64 -3.24
C ILE A 152 2.92 -6.32 -3.99
N GLU A 153 3.41 -5.25 -3.37
CA GLU A 153 3.61 -3.95 -3.99
C GLU A 153 5.10 -3.67 -3.99
N ILE A 154 5.68 -3.45 -5.18
CA ILE A 154 7.12 -3.31 -5.32
C ILE A 154 7.53 -1.84 -5.13
N HIS A 155 8.39 -1.60 -4.12
CA HIS A 155 9.05 -0.31 -3.94
C HIS A 155 9.99 -0.03 -5.09
N THR A 156 9.82 1.10 -5.75
CA THR A 156 10.61 1.50 -6.93
C THR A 156 11.48 2.74 -6.69
N GLY A 157 11.74 3.08 -5.43
CA GLY A 157 12.54 4.25 -5.05
C GLY A 157 13.95 4.20 -5.64
N CYS A 158 14.65 3.06 -5.51
CA CYS A 158 16.00 2.89 -6.07
C CYS A 158 16.05 3.09 -7.58
N TYR A 159 14.99 2.69 -8.30
CA TYR A 159 14.86 2.97 -9.73
C TYR A 159 14.70 4.47 -10.00
N ALA A 160 13.86 5.16 -9.23
CA ALA A 160 13.54 6.57 -9.41
C ALA A 160 14.74 7.48 -9.07
N ASP A 161 15.50 7.11 -8.03
CA ASP A 161 16.62 7.88 -7.49
C ASP A 161 17.97 7.46 -8.09
N ALA A 162 17.99 6.58 -9.09
CA ALA A 162 19.20 6.08 -9.72
C ALA A 162 20.02 7.23 -10.36
N GLU A 163 21.31 7.30 -10.05
CA GLU A 163 22.21 8.40 -10.46
C GLU A 163 22.49 8.45 -11.96
N ASN A 164 22.26 7.35 -12.69
CA ASN A 164 22.53 7.26 -14.13
C ASN A 164 21.74 6.12 -14.78
N ASP A 165 21.67 6.13 -16.11
CA ASP A 165 20.90 5.17 -16.92
C ASP A 165 21.32 3.71 -16.68
N ALA A 166 22.58 3.42 -16.41
CA ALA A 166 23.06 2.06 -16.17
C ALA A 166 22.57 1.51 -14.81
N ALA A 167 22.58 2.35 -13.77
CA ALA A 167 22.03 2.02 -12.47
C ALA A 167 20.50 1.83 -12.57
N GLN A 168 19.82 2.73 -13.27
CA GLN A 168 18.38 2.66 -13.48
C GLN A 168 17.98 1.37 -14.25
N ALA A 169 18.72 1.01 -15.29
CA ALA A 169 18.47 -0.22 -16.05
C ALA A 169 18.64 -1.49 -15.18
N LYS A 170 19.61 -1.49 -14.27
CA LYS A 170 19.82 -2.60 -13.32
C LYS A 170 18.63 -2.75 -12.37
N GLU A 171 18.13 -1.65 -11.80
CA GLU A 171 16.96 -1.66 -10.93
C GLU A 171 15.71 -2.12 -11.69
N LEU A 172 15.51 -1.67 -12.92
CA LEU A 172 14.41 -2.11 -13.78
C LEU A 172 14.47 -3.63 -14.04
N GLU A 173 15.68 -4.19 -14.23
CA GLU A 173 15.84 -5.65 -14.39
C GLU A 173 15.46 -6.40 -13.10
N GLN A 174 15.80 -5.89 -11.92
CA GLN A 174 15.42 -6.49 -10.64
C GLN A 174 13.90 -6.46 -10.45
N ILE A 175 13.25 -5.31 -10.71
CA ILE A 175 11.80 -5.16 -10.67
C ILE A 175 11.12 -6.16 -11.62
N GLY A 176 11.63 -6.26 -12.85
CA GLY A 176 11.12 -7.21 -13.84
C GLY A 176 11.24 -8.67 -13.40
N ARG A 177 12.35 -9.05 -12.76
CA ARG A 177 12.55 -10.40 -12.20
C ARG A 177 11.61 -10.68 -11.02
N ALA A 178 11.38 -9.69 -10.16
CA ALA A 178 10.43 -9.78 -9.05
C ALA A 178 9.01 -10.04 -9.59
N SER A 179 8.56 -9.24 -10.55
CA SER A 179 7.22 -9.33 -11.15
C SER A 179 6.97 -10.63 -11.93
N CYS A 180 8.02 -11.28 -12.45
CA CYS A 180 7.89 -12.52 -13.25
C CYS A 180 7.90 -13.81 -12.42
N ARG A 181 8.29 -13.78 -11.15
CA ARG A 181 8.39 -14.98 -10.29
C ARG A 181 7.11 -15.41 -9.61
N GLU A 182 6.06 -14.60 -9.69
CA GLU A 182 4.73 -14.91 -9.15
C GLU A 182 3.84 -15.76 -10.07
N ARG A 183 4.42 -16.41 -11.10
CA ARG A 183 3.67 -17.32 -12.01
C ARG A 183 4.04 -18.77 -11.79
#